data_f7c245b562880f17018de58e7ceed59c
#
_entry.id   f7c245b562880f17018de58e7ceed59c
#
_cell.length_a   1.000
_cell.length_b   1.000
_cell.length_c   1.000
_cell.angle_alpha   90.00
_cell.angle_beta   90.00
_cell.angle_gamma   90.00
#
_symmetry.space_group_name_H-M   'P 1'
#
loop_
_entity.id
_entity.type
_entity.pdbx_description
1 polymer ?
#
loop_
_entity_poly.entity_id
_entity_poly.type
_entity_poly.pdbx_seq_one_letter_code
_entity_poly.pdbx_strand_id
1 'polypeptide(L)'
;MKTTLMLSLAAALVAGSVTPAFADDQAKIDATLGRLGKVCKDKLMAKFPGVPMSDLQVTVAATLQQSLDSGDMSLKDLQKFGASYNWEVPSKKASGNCDVSAKGKITQFTGQ
;
A
#
# COMPACT_ATOMS: atom_id res chain seq x y z
N MET A 1 -28.20 -32.39 -23.22
CA MET A 1 -27.77 -31.98 -22.92
C MET A 1 -27.08 -31.92 -22.18
N LYS A 2 -27.09 -31.98 -22.19
CA LYS A 2 -26.42 -31.75 -21.56
C LYS A 2 -25.34 -31.60 -21.31
N THR A 3 -25.13 -31.88 -21.46
CA THR A 3 -24.06 -31.76 -21.15
C THR A 3 -23.29 -30.94 -21.09
N THR A 4 -23.32 -30.51 -21.28
CA THR A 4 -22.60 -29.67 -21.31
C THR A 4 -22.30 -28.96 -20.32
N LEU A 5 -22.74 -29.10 -19.89
CA LEU A 5 -22.50 -28.39 -19.10
C LEU A 5 -21.57 -28.46 -18.39
N MET A 6 -21.50 -28.99 -18.32
CA MET A 6 -20.71 -29.08 -17.64
C MET A 6 -19.58 -28.64 -17.84
N LEU A 7 -19.35 -28.52 -18.51
CA LEU A 7 -18.29 -28.14 -18.80
C LEU A 7 -17.90 -27.02 -18.38
N SER A 8 -18.55 -26.51 -18.34
CA SER A 8 -18.34 -25.26 -18.03
C SER A 8 -17.76 -25.08 -16.78
N LEU A 9 -18.10 -25.80 -16.06
CA LEU A 9 -17.61 -25.70 -14.87
C LEU A 9 -16.24 -25.77 -14.81
N ALA A 10 -15.74 -26.50 -15.42
CA ALA A 10 -14.38 -26.70 -15.38
C ALA A 10 -13.63 -25.49 -15.62
N ALA A 11 -14.08 -24.76 -16.48
CA ALA A 11 -13.43 -23.57 -16.80
C ALA A 11 -13.26 -22.68 -15.65
N ALA A 12 -14.22 -22.64 -14.91
CA ALA A 12 -14.20 -21.75 -13.82
C ALA A 12 -13.13 -22.12 -12.90
N LEU A 13 -12.88 -23.35 -12.77
CA LEU A 13 -11.94 -23.72 -11.84
C LEU A 13 -10.63 -23.28 -12.19
N VAL A 14 -10.34 -23.32 -13.38
CA VAL A 14 -9.08 -22.95 -13.81
C VAL A 14 -8.66 -21.64 -13.37
N ALA A 15 -9.53 -20.75 -13.41
CA ALA A 15 -9.22 -19.41 -13.05
C ALA A 15 -8.66 -19.34 -11.67
N GLY A 16 -9.21 -20.07 -10.81
CA GLY A 16 -8.79 -20.00 -9.46
C GLY A 16 -7.38 -20.45 -9.24
N SER A 17 -6.92 -21.34 -10.04
CA SER A 17 -5.63 -21.92 -9.78
C SER A 17 -4.50 -20.97 -10.13
N VAL A 18 -4.75 -19.93 -10.85
CA VAL A 18 -3.70 -19.04 -11.25
C VAL A 18 -3.38 -18.00 -10.21
N THR A 19 -4.33 -17.67 -9.41
CA THR A 19 -4.18 -16.54 -8.54
C THR A 19 -3.35 -16.69 -7.30
N PRO A 20 -3.01 -17.85 -6.78
CA PRO A 20 -2.27 -17.94 -5.53
C PRO A 20 -0.96 -17.15 -5.52
N ALA A 21 -0.23 -17.15 -6.59
CA ALA A 21 1.03 -16.44 -6.62
C ALA A 21 0.83 -14.93 -6.54
N PHE A 22 -0.16 -14.41 -7.24
CA PHE A 22 -0.44 -13.00 -7.18
C PHE A 22 -0.99 -12.60 -5.82
N ALA A 23 -1.79 -13.47 -5.24
CA ALA A 23 -2.34 -13.20 -3.93
C ALA A 23 -1.24 -13.10 -2.88
N ASP A 24 -0.22 -13.95 -2.98
CA ASP A 24 0.91 -13.89 -2.07
C ASP A 24 1.67 -12.59 -2.22
N ASP A 25 1.96 -12.18 -3.44
CA ASP A 25 2.67 -10.93 -3.67
C ASP A 25 1.84 -9.74 -3.21
N GLN A 26 0.55 -9.76 -3.48
CA GLN A 26 -0.32 -8.66 -3.07
C GLN A 26 -0.36 -8.55 -1.55
N ALA A 27 -0.44 -9.67 -0.84
CA ALA A 27 -0.43 -9.67 0.60
C ALA A 27 0.88 -9.10 1.14
N LYS A 28 2.00 -9.43 0.52
CA LYS A 28 3.29 -8.92 0.93
C LYS A 28 3.44 -7.45 0.59
N ILE A 29 2.90 -7.01 -0.53
CA ILE A 29 2.88 -5.61 -0.90
C ILE A 29 2.10 -4.83 0.16
N ASP A 30 0.91 -5.30 0.49
CA ASP A 30 0.07 -4.64 1.48
C ASP A 30 0.75 -4.59 2.84
N ALA A 31 1.39 -5.67 3.26
CA ALA A 31 2.10 -5.71 4.53
C ALA A 31 3.28 -4.73 4.53
N THR A 32 4.01 -4.65 3.43
CA THR A 32 5.14 -3.74 3.33
C THR A 32 4.67 -2.29 3.36
N LEU A 33 3.62 -1.98 2.61
CA LEU A 33 3.05 -0.63 2.60
C LEU A 33 2.55 -0.24 3.98
N GLY A 34 1.93 -1.17 4.69
CA GLY A 34 1.44 -0.91 6.05
C GLY A 34 2.58 -0.67 7.03
N ARG A 35 3.61 -1.48 6.94
CA ARG A 35 4.77 -1.36 7.83
C ARG A 35 5.50 -0.03 7.60
N LEU A 36 5.75 0.32 6.36
CA LEU A 36 6.44 1.57 6.06
C LEU A 36 5.54 2.78 6.34
N GLY A 37 4.24 2.65 6.09
CA GLY A 37 3.30 3.72 6.40
C GLY A 37 3.21 4.02 7.88
N LYS A 38 3.41 3.00 8.71
CA LYS A 38 3.41 3.21 10.15
C LYS A 38 4.56 4.12 10.57
N VAL A 39 5.68 4.06 9.88
CA VAL A 39 6.82 4.92 10.16
C VAL A 39 6.41 6.39 9.96
N CYS A 40 5.67 6.68 8.88
CA CYS A 40 5.15 8.01 8.65
C CYS A 40 4.15 8.42 9.73
N LYS A 41 3.29 7.51 10.13
CA LYS A 41 2.30 7.78 11.16
C LYS A 41 2.96 8.08 12.50
N ASP A 42 3.99 7.34 12.86
CA ASP A 42 4.73 7.58 14.08
C ASP A 42 5.40 8.97 14.06
N LYS A 43 5.89 9.37 12.90
CA LYS A 43 6.48 10.70 12.73
C LYS A 43 5.42 11.79 12.94
N LEU A 44 4.22 11.57 12.42
CA LEU A 44 3.13 12.52 12.60
C LEU A 44 2.72 12.62 14.06
N MET A 45 2.71 11.50 14.77
CA MET A 45 2.39 11.51 16.19
C MET A 45 3.38 12.37 16.96
N ALA A 46 4.64 12.31 16.58
CA ALA A 46 5.66 13.13 17.23
C ALA A 46 5.54 14.61 16.84
N LYS A 47 5.13 14.86 15.59
CA LYS A 47 5.01 16.23 15.09
C LYS A 47 3.74 16.93 15.62
N PHE A 48 2.67 16.18 15.82
CA PHE A 48 1.38 16.69 16.27
C PHE A 48 0.95 16.00 17.55
N PRO A 49 1.64 16.23 18.66
CA PRO A 49 1.30 15.57 19.92
C PRO A 49 -0.09 15.96 20.36
N GLY A 50 -0.83 15.01 20.91
CA GLY A 50 -2.18 15.27 21.37
C GLY A 50 -3.26 15.10 20.32
N VAL A 51 -2.90 14.94 19.06
CA VAL A 51 -3.89 14.66 18.02
C VAL A 51 -4.25 13.18 18.06
N PRO A 52 -5.54 12.83 18.04
CA PRO A 52 -5.94 11.42 18.08
C PRO A 52 -5.44 10.68 16.84
N MET A 53 -5.11 9.41 17.03
CA MET A 53 -4.62 8.58 15.96
C MET A 53 -5.58 8.54 14.78
N SER A 54 -6.88 8.60 15.06
CA SER A 54 -7.89 8.57 14.02
C SER A 54 -7.87 9.80 13.12
N ASP A 55 -7.24 10.88 13.57
CA ASP A 55 -7.12 12.10 12.79
C ASP A 55 -5.82 12.15 11.98
N LEU A 56 -4.93 11.19 12.18
CA LEU A 56 -3.68 11.11 11.44
C LEU A 56 -3.88 10.20 10.23
N GLN A 57 -3.92 10.78 9.05
CA GLN A 57 -4.18 10.03 7.82
C GLN A 57 -2.92 9.88 7.01
N VAL A 58 -2.58 8.65 6.67
CA VAL A 58 -1.42 8.33 5.84
C VAL A 58 -1.91 7.41 4.73
N THR A 59 -1.75 7.84 3.49
CA THR A 59 -2.18 7.06 2.33
C THR A 59 -1.02 6.90 1.36
N VAL A 60 -1.02 5.80 0.64
CA VAL A 60 0.01 5.57 -0.38
C VAL A 60 -0.12 6.66 -1.45
N ALA A 61 0.99 7.24 -1.86
CA ALA A 61 0.97 8.29 -2.87
C ALA A 61 0.34 7.77 -4.16
N ALA A 62 -0.47 8.59 -4.81
CA ALA A 62 -1.25 8.16 -5.96
C ALA A 62 -0.40 7.57 -7.08
N THR A 63 0.74 8.17 -7.36
CA THR A 63 1.60 7.66 -8.43
C THR A 63 2.18 6.29 -8.08
N LEU A 64 2.52 6.08 -6.83
CA LEU A 64 3.01 4.78 -6.39
C LEU A 64 1.90 3.74 -6.48
N GLN A 65 0.69 4.10 -6.04
CA GLN A 65 -0.44 3.20 -6.11
C GLN A 65 -0.73 2.80 -7.56
N GLN A 66 -0.69 3.76 -8.47
CA GLN A 66 -0.91 3.47 -9.88
C GLN A 66 0.17 2.55 -10.43
N SER A 67 1.41 2.75 -10.05
CA SER A 67 2.52 1.91 -10.52
C SER A 67 2.40 0.49 -10.00
N LEU A 68 1.95 0.34 -8.77
CA LEU A 68 1.72 -0.99 -8.20
C LEU A 68 0.54 -1.67 -8.89
N ASP A 69 -0.54 -0.93 -9.13
CA ASP A 69 -1.74 -1.48 -9.76
C ASP A 69 -1.48 -1.88 -11.21
N SER A 70 -0.65 -1.13 -11.92
CA SER A 70 -0.35 -1.41 -13.32
C SER A 70 0.75 -2.46 -13.49
N GLY A 71 1.45 -2.79 -12.43
CA GLY A 71 2.57 -3.72 -12.50
C GLY A 71 3.90 -3.08 -12.85
N ASP A 72 3.94 -1.75 -12.98
CA ASP A 72 5.19 -1.04 -13.25
C ASP A 72 6.12 -1.11 -12.05
N MET A 73 5.56 -1.18 -10.84
CA MET A 73 6.33 -1.43 -9.64
C MET A 73 5.90 -2.75 -9.03
N SER A 74 6.88 -3.52 -8.59
CA SER A 74 6.66 -4.84 -8.01
C SER A 74 6.98 -4.84 -6.53
N LEU A 75 6.71 -5.97 -5.88
CA LEU A 75 7.11 -6.17 -4.49
C LEU A 75 8.63 -5.99 -4.35
N LYS A 76 9.39 -6.50 -5.32
CA LYS A 76 10.84 -6.38 -5.28
C LYS A 76 11.27 -4.92 -5.30
N ASP A 77 10.59 -4.10 -6.07
CA ASP A 77 10.89 -2.66 -6.13
C ASP A 77 10.60 -1.98 -4.79
N LEU A 78 9.50 -2.34 -4.15
CA LEU A 78 9.19 -1.82 -2.83
C LEU A 78 10.27 -2.21 -1.81
N GLN A 79 10.73 -3.45 -1.90
CA GLN A 79 11.75 -3.96 -1.00
C GLN A 79 13.11 -3.34 -1.25
N LYS A 80 13.29 -2.72 -2.40
CA LYS A 80 14.54 -2.08 -2.75
C LYS A 80 14.49 -0.57 -2.51
N PHE A 81 13.41 0.07 -2.91
CA PHE A 81 13.31 1.54 -2.88
C PHE A 81 12.47 2.12 -1.76
N GLY A 82 11.61 1.32 -1.16
CA GLY A 82 10.70 1.82 -0.15
C GLY A 82 9.43 2.37 -0.75
N ALA A 83 8.76 3.26 -0.05
CA ALA A 83 7.44 3.74 -0.46
C ALA A 83 7.26 5.23 -0.14
N SER A 84 6.35 5.84 -0.88
CA SER A 84 5.99 7.24 -0.72
C SER A 84 4.55 7.35 -0.27
N TYR A 85 4.29 8.27 0.63
CA TYR A 85 2.97 8.46 1.20
C TYR A 85 2.57 9.93 1.20
N ASN A 86 1.27 10.15 1.18
CA ASN A 86 0.70 11.45 1.46
C ASN A 86 0.15 11.40 2.86
N TRP A 87 0.28 12.46 3.63
CA TRP A 87 -0.28 12.51 4.96
C TRP A 87 -1.17 13.74 5.13
N GLU A 88 -2.13 13.61 6.03
CA GLU A 88 -3.04 14.70 6.32
C GLU A 88 -3.46 14.65 7.78
N VAL A 89 -3.54 15.82 8.41
CA VAL A 89 -4.08 15.95 9.75
C VAL A 89 -5.17 17.01 9.66
N PRO A 90 -6.41 16.61 9.35
CA PRO A 90 -7.49 17.57 9.10
C PRO A 90 -7.74 18.57 10.21
N SER A 91 -7.67 18.14 11.46
CA SER A 91 -7.91 19.04 12.59
C SER A 91 -6.87 20.15 12.69
N LYS A 92 -5.71 19.96 12.10
CA LYS A 92 -4.64 20.97 12.09
C LYS A 92 -4.52 21.64 10.74
N LYS A 93 -5.35 21.27 9.79
CA LYS A 93 -5.29 21.76 8.40
C LYS A 93 -3.89 21.61 7.82
N ALA A 94 -3.27 20.49 8.14
CA ALA A 94 -1.91 20.20 7.70
C ALA A 94 -1.90 19.02 6.77
N SER A 95 -0.99 19.04 5.81
CA SER A 95 -0.82 17.93 4.87
C SER A 95 0.56 17.97 4.24
N GLY A 96 0.98 16.88 3.66
CA GLY A 96 2.28 16.81 3.00
C GLY A 96 2.61 15.43 2.53
N ASN A 97 3.91 15.20 2.38
CA ASN A 97 4.43 13.94 1.85
C ASN A 97 5.44 13.32 2.81
N CYS A 98 5.58 12.01 2.73
CA CYS A 98 6.52 11.26 3.55
C CYS A 98 7.07 10.12 2.72
N ASP A 99 8.39 10.09 2.54
CA ASP A 99 9.06 9.02 1.84
C ASP A 99 9.81 8.17 2.85
N VAL A 100 9.67 6.85 2.73
CA VAL A 100 10.28 5.90 3.66
C VAL A 100 11.11 4.90 2.87
N SER A 101 12.36 4.70 3.29
CA SER A 101 13.21 3.72 2.62
C SER A 101 12.73 2.31 2.93
N ALA A 102 13.22 1.35 2.17
CA ALA A 102 12.86 -0.05 2.38
C ALA A 102 13.22 -0.53 3.79
N LYS A 103 14.19 0.11 4.42
CA LYS A 103 14.62 -0.24 5.77
C LYS A 103 13.79 0.44 6.85
N GLY A 104 12.80 1.22 6.47
CA GLY A 104 11.94 1.89 7.43
C GLY A 104 12.46 3.23 7.94
N LYS A 105 13.31 3.88 7.17
CA LYS A 105 13.88 5.16 7.55
C LYS A 105 13.24 6.27 6.71
N ILE A 106 12.80 7.33 7.34
CA ILE A 106 12.24 8.46 6.60
C ILE A 106 13.36 9.16 5.85
N THR A 107 13.21 9.27 4.55
CA THR A 107 14.18 9.94 3.70
C THR A 107 13.74 11.34 3.32
N GLN A 108 12.43 11.61 3.36
CA GLN A 108 11.92 12.93 3.11
C GLN A 108 10.57 13.08 3.81
N PHE A 109 10.38 14.24 4.44
CA PHE A 109 9.13 14.57 5.11
C PHE A 109 8.85 16.04 4.88
N THR A 110 7.78 16.34 4.16
CA THR A 110 7.43 17.71 3.79
C THR A 110 5.99 18.03 4.15
N GLY A 111 5.70 19.32 4.23
CA GLY A 111 4.35 19.80 4.49
C GLY A 111 4.20 20.37 5.88
N GLN A 112 3.04 20.98 6.09
CA GLN A 112 2.73 21.56 7.39
C GLN A 112 1.24 21.72 7.60
#